data_83cce0fcfd063387d6268ba28b5158fe
#
_entry.id   83cce0fcfd063387d6268ba28b5158fe
#
_cell.length_a   1.000
_cell.length_b   1.000
_cell.length_c   1.000
_cell.angle_alpha   90.00
_cell.angle_beta   90.00
_cell.angle_gamma   90.00
#
_symmetry.space_group_name_H-M   'P 1'
#
loop_
_entity.id
_entity.type
_entity.pdbx_description
1 polymer ?
#
loop_
_entity_poly.entity_id
_entity_poly.type
_entity_poly.pdbx_seq_one_letter_code
_entity_poly.pdbx_strand_id
1 'polypeptide(L)'
;AIDTPNGQKYIRINHINLEEDAGKLVHDDFNAVSLADYNRCGIPLVEIVTEPDISSAEEAKAFIEKVMLLLQYAGVSDCKMEEGSLRCDVNVSIMRPEDKELGTRAEIKNMNSLKSITRAINYEIKRQSRLLDAGKKVVQETRRFNENKGETSSMRSKENAHDYRYFPEPDILQVNFTDEMLDSIRDMLPELPYKRMERYMKNYGLSKTDAQILINQKSVSDFYDNAVAVYNAPKSIANFIIVELLRRVNLGEVSMEALPFSPAEFAELVKMADTEQVSKNDAKKILRQMIETGKTAKVIAEESGMLIVNDTKKADEVISKILSENAEAVSQYQSGEKKVFGFLMGQCTKSLRGVCTPSTIKELLETKLAEAKPAVTAEESADKANAAEEVKSVECTKFTNPNQYIPEKKDGITQINTDHLLHEFDFSDAADHVGEEISLRACVHKIRQMSGFAFLILRTGRYLIQSLYVPEQCKDSITGLREGNFVWVRGKVTK
;
A
#
# COMPACT_ATOMS: atom_id res chain seq x y z
N ALA A 1 6.33 -1.60 -21.65
CA ALA A 1 5.43 -0.50 -21.28
C ALA A 1 5.56 -0.17 -19.80
N ILE A 2 5.37 1.08 -19.43
CA ILE A 2 5.23 1.57 -18.06
C ILE A 2 3.80 2.09 -17.83
N ASP A 3 3.29 1.99 -16.60
CA ASP A 3 2.01 2.59 -16.25
C ASP A 3 2.24 4.06 -15.86
N THR A 4 1.50 4.98 -16.47
CA THR A 4 1.52 6.42 -16.18
C THR A 4 0.11 6.88 -15.81
N PRO A 5 -0.07 8.06 -15.19
CA PRO A 5 -1.40 8.61 -14.94
C PRO A 5 -2.27 8.75 -16.18
N ASN A 6 -1.65 8.85 -17.36
CA ASN A 6 -2.31 9.01 -18.66
C ASN A 6 -2.48 7.69 -19.43
N GLY A 7 -2.25 6.56 -18.80
CA GLY A 7 -2.31 5.22 -19.41
C GLY A 7 -0.93 4.59 -19.59
N GLN A 8 -0.86 3.54 -20.38
CA GLN A 8 0.40 2.86 -20.65
C GLN A 8 1.24 3.59 -21.68
N LYS A 9 2.54 3.71 -21.40
CA LYS A 9 3.53 4.28 -22.31
C LYS A 9 4.64 3.26 -22.59
N TYR A 10 5.02 3.12 -23.84
CA TYR A 10 6.12 2.27 -24.27
C TYR A 10 7.43 3.05 -24.24
N ILE A 11 8.42 2.52 -23.55
CA ILE A 11 9.79 3.01 -23.55
C ILE A 11 10.62 2.00 -24.35
N ARG A 12 11.20 2.46 -25.44
CA ARG A 12 12.05 1.64 -26.32
C ARG A 12 13.44 1.52 -25.72
N ILE A 13 14.04 0.36 -25.88
CA ILE A 13 15.44 0.12 -25.57
C ILE A 13 16.22 0.34 -26.87
N ASN A 14 17.21 1.21 -26.83
CA ASN A 14 18.08 1.46 -27.97
C ASN A 14 19.03 0.26 -28.16
N HIS A 15 19.79 -0.08 -27.12
CA HIS A 15 20.66 -1.23 -27.09
C HIS A 15 20.94 -1.69 -25.67
N ILE A 16 21.53 -2.88 -25.59
CA ILE A 16 22.02 -3.48 -24.34
C ILE A 16 23.46 -3.93 -24.61
N ASN A 17 24.40 -3.43 -23.80
CA ASN A 17 25.80 -3.85 -23.85
C ASN A 17 26.09 -4.81 -22.70
N LEU A 18 26.86 -5.85 -22.97
CA LEU A 18 27.48 -6.68 -21.96
C LEU A 18 28.92 -6.22 -21.77
N GLU A 19 29.27 -5.87 -20.55
CA GLU A 19 30.55 -5.27 -20.17
C GLU A 19 31.15 -6.01 -18.97
N GLU A 20 32.39 -5.67 -18.65
CA GLU A 20 33.01 -5.98 -17.36
C GLU A 20 33.07 -4.72 -16.50
N ASP A 21 32.73 -4.85 -15.21
CA ASP A 21 32.89 -3.72 -14.28
C ASP A 21 34.37 -3.46 -14.01
N ALA A 22 34.75 -2.19 -13.98
CA ALA A 22 36.12 -1.76 -13.82
C ALA A 22 36.52 -1.64 -12.35
N GLY A 23 37.81 -1.77 -12.09
CA GLY A 23 38.43 -1.35 -10.84
C GLY A 23 38.23 0.14 -10.57
N LYS A 24 38.33 0.56 -9.33
CA LYS A 24 38.21 1.95 -8.89
C LYS A 24 39.57 2.45 -8.41
N LEU A 25 39.97 3.65 -8.88
CA LEU A 25 41.11 4.37 -8.32
C LEU A 25 40.62 5.38 -7.28
N VAL A 26 41.19 5.33 -6.10
CA VAL A 26 40.99 6.31 -5.03
C VAL A 26 42.30 7.07 -4.85
N HIS A 27 42.27 8.33 -5.22
CA HIS A 27 43.43 9.22 -5.09
C HIS A 27 43.48 9.76 -3.65
N ASP A 28 44.59 9.55 -2.98
CA ASP A 28 44.88 10.12 -1.67
C ASP A 28 45.93 11.24 -1.89
N ASP A 29 45.43 12.46 -1.97
CA ASP A 29 46.28 13.64 -2.21
C ASP A 29 47.25 13.92 -1.03
N PHE A 30 46.91 13.45 0.17
CA PHE A 30 47.72 13.66 1.37
C PHE A 30 48.98 12.81 1.34
N ASN A 31 48.86 11.54 0.91
CA ASN A 31 50.00 10.62 0.84
C ASN A 31 50.61 10.54 -0.57
N ALA A 32 50.07 11.32 -1.54
CA ALA A 32 50.48 11.31 -2.94
C ALA A 32 50.44 9.90 -3.57
N VAL A 33 49.47 9.08 -3.22
CA VAL A 33 49.29 7.72 -3.73
C VAL A 33 47.92 7.52 -4.36
N SER A 34 47.83 6.56 -5.24
CA SER A 34 46.55 6.09 -5.79
C SER A 34 46.34 4.65 -5.35
N LEU A 35 45.25 4.42 -4.63
CA LEU A 35 44.84 3.09 -4.18
C LEU A 35 43.95 2.49 -5.27
N ALA A 36 44.25 1.28 -5.69
CA ALA A 36 43.45 0.53 -6.66
C ALA A 36 42.52 -0.44 -5.90
N ASP A 37 41.21 -0.24 -6.06
CA ASP A 37 40.18 -1.12 -5.52
C ASP A 37 39.66 -2.01 -6.65
N TYR A 38 39.91 -3.31 -6.54
CA TYR A 38 39.51 -4.32 -7.52
C TYR A 38 38.25 -5.11 -7.11
N ASN A 39 37.56 -4.72 -6.06
CA ASN A 39 36.42 -5.52 -5.53
C ASN A 39 35.31 -5.78 -6.57
N ARG A 40 35.16 -4.91 -7.58
CA ARG A 40 34.18 -5.07 -8.66
C ARG A 40 34.80 -5.45 -10.02
N CYS A 41 36.12 -5.49 -10.09
CA CYS A 41 36.83 -5.73 -11.36
C CYS A 41 36.49 -7.12 -11.91
N GLY A 42 36.08 -7.17 -13.19
CA GLY A 42 35.74 -8.41 -13.88
C GLY A 42 34.34 -8.96 -13.59
N ILE A 43 33.54 -8.27 -12.77
CA ILE A 43 32.13 -8.65 -12.56
C ILE A 43 31.34 -8.30 -13.82
N PRO A 44 30.52 -9.23 -14.38
CA PRO A 44 29.68 -8.94 -15.51
C PRO A 44 28.73 -7.75 -15.24
N LEU A 45 28.73 -6.79 -16.15
CA LEU A 45 27.91 -5.59 -16.12
C LEU A 45 27.01 -5.55 -17.35
N VAL A 46 25.75 -5.22 -17.18
CA VAL A 46 24.80 -5.00 -18.28
C VAL A 46 24.43 -3.53 -18.30
N GLU A 47 24.77 -2.84 -19.39
CA GLU A 47 24.32 -1.48 -19.65
C GLU A 47 23.06 -1.50 -20.50
N ILE A 48 21.99 -0.88 -20.03
CA ILE A 48 20.69 -0.77 -20.72
C ILE A 48 20.48 0.69 -21.11
N VAL A 49 20.48 0.98 -22.39
CA VAL A 49 20.31 2.33 -22.92
C VAL A 49 18.93 2.47 -23.55
N THR A 50 18.17 3.48 -23.12
CA THR A 50 16.84 3.76 -23.66
C THR A 50 16.89 4.71 -24.85
N GLU A 51 15.86 4.65 -25.71
CA GLU A 51 15.51 5.77 -26.57
C GLU A 51 15.02 6.96 -25.73
N PRO A 52 15.01 8.19 -26.26
CA PRO A 52 14.59 9.39 -25.54
C PRO A 52 13.05 9.49 -25.44
N ASP A 53 12.40 8.39 -25.04
CA ASP A 53 10.93 8.31 -24.92
C ASP A 53 10.43 8.83 -23.58
N ILE A 54 11.30 8.92 -22.57
CA ILE A 54 10.96 9.35 -21.21
C ILE A 54 10.80 10.87 -21.18
N SER A 55 9.64 11.36 -20.74
CA SER A 55 9.31 12.79 -20.78
C SER A 55 9.18 13.43 -19.40
N SER A 56 9.23 12.66 -18.31
CA SER A 56 9.11 13.18 -16.94
C SER A 56 9.94 12.38 -15.93
N ALA A 57 10.15 12.96 -14.77
CA ALA A 57 10.84 12.29 -13.67
C ALA A 57 10.04 11.10 -13.11
N GLU A 58 8.72 11.19 -13.16
CA GLU A 58 7.79 10.13 -12.75
C GLU A 58 7.85 8.93 -13.71
N GLU A 59 7.92 9.21 -15.02
CA GLU A 59 8.11 8.17 -16.02
C GLU A 59 9.46 7.49 -15.89
N ALA A 60 10.54 8.25 -15.64
CA ALA A 60 11.87 7.71 -15.39
C ALA A 60 11.86 6.78 -14.16
N LYS A 61 11.23 7.20 -13.08
CA LYS A 61 11.07 6.38 -11.88
C LYS A 61 10.31 5.08 -12.19
N ALA A 62 9.15 5.17 -12.84
CA ALA A 62 8.34 4.00 -13.19
C ALA A 62 9.09 3.03 -14.12
N PHE A 63 9.90 3.55 -15.05
CA PHE A 63 10.74 2.74 -15.92
C PHE A 63 11.80 1.96 -15.12
N ILE A 64 12.53 2.65 -14.23
CA ILE A 64 13.58 2.04 -13.43
C ILE A 64 13.00 0.99 -12.49
N GLU A 65 11.90 1.30 -11.79
CA GLU A 65 11.21 0.34 -10.91
C GLU A 65 10.82 -0.94 -11.68
N LYS A 66 10.38 -0.78 -12.92
CA LYS A 66 10.01 -1.91 -13.77
C LYS A 66 11.20 -2.74 -14.21
N VAL A 67 12.30 -2.08 -14.61
CA VAL A 67 13.55 -2.76 -14.98
C VAL A 67 14.11 -3.51 -13.77
N MET A 68 14.16 -2.88 -12.59
CA MET A 68 14.59 -3.53 -11.35
C MET A 68 13.79 -4.82 -11.09
N LEU A 69 12.47 -4.73 -11.19
CA LEU A 69 11.60 -5.89 -10.96
C LEU A 69 11.88 -7.03 -11.97
N LEU A 70 12.06 -6.70 -13.25
CA LEU A 70 12.38 -7.69 -14.28
C LEU A 70 13.72 -8.36 -14.02
N LEU A 71 14.76 -7.60 -13.69
CA LEU A 71 16.11 -8.11 -13.43
C LEU A 71 16.17 -8.99 -12.17
N GLN A 72 15.43 -8.60 -11.12
CA GLN A 72 15.30 -9.39 -9.89
C GLN A 72 14.59 -10.71 -10.14
N TYR A 73 13.49 -10.71 -10.91
CA TYR A 73 12.79 -11.94 -11.27
C TYR A 73 13.62 -12.85 -12.17
N ALA A 74 14.35 -12.27 -13.12
CA ALA A 74 15.26 -13.03 -13.96
C ALA A 74 16.50 -13.55 -13.23
N GLY A 75 16.75 -13.11 -11.99
CA GLY A 75 17.92 -13.52 -11.21
C GLY A 75 19.22 -12.88 -11.71
N VAL A 76 19.14 -11.78 -12.48
CA VAL A 76 20.29 -11.09 -13.05
C VAL A 76 20.98 -10.18 -12.03
N SER A 77 20.19 -9.47 -11.21
CA SER A 77 20.70 -8.53 -10.21
C SER A 77 19.72 -8.39 -9.05
N ASP A 78 20.20 -8.07 -7.85
CA ASP A 78 19.39 -7.64 -6.71
C ASP A 78 18.94 -6.18 -6.81
N CYS A 79 19.56 -5.41 -7.74
CA CYS A 79 19.21 -4.02 -8.06
C CYS A 79 19.26 -3.05 -6.88
N LYS A 80 20.19 -3.23 -5.94
CA LYS A 80 20.38 -2.33 -4.81
C LYS A 80 21.25 -1.15 -5.21
N MET A 81 20.65 0.02 -5.31
CA MET A 81 21.36 1.24 -5.70
C MET A 81 22.38 1.68 -4.64
N GLU A 82 22.08 1.49 -3.35
CA GLU A 82 22.95 1.84 -2.22
C GLU A 82 24.22 0.99 -2.19
N GLU A 83 24.13 -0.27 -2.61
CA GLU A 83 25.25 -1.20 -2.68
C GLU A 83 25.98 -1.14 -4.05
N GLY A 84 25.43 -0.38 -5.00
CA GLY A 84 26.02 -0.16 -6.32
C GLY A 84 25.79 -1.29 -7.33
N SER A 85 24.90 -2.26 -7.03
CA SER A 85 24.50 -3.30 -7.98
C SER A 85 23.49 -2.81 -9.04
N LEU A 86 22.97 -1.60 -8.87
CA LEU A 86 22.29 -0.83 -9.91
C LEU A 86 22.80 0.61 -9.91
N ARG A 87 23.20 1.10 -11.06
CA ARG A 87 23.59 2.49 -11.29
C ARG A 87 22.70 3.10 -12.36
N CYS A 88 22.45 4.37 -12.27
CA CYS A 88 21.64 5.08 -13.25
C CYS A 88 22.26 6.43 -13.57
N ASP A 89 22.59 6.62 -14.84
CA ASP A 89 22.98 7.89 -15.42
C ASP A 89 21.78 8.45 -16.20
N VAL A 90 21.51 9.74 -16.06
CA VAL A 90 20.35 10.37 -16.71
C VAL A 90 20.80 11.46 -17.66
N ASN A 91 20.40 11.36 -18.93
CA ASN A 91 20.55 12.40 -19.91
C ASN A 91 19.28 13.23 -19.98
N VAL A 92 19.37 14.53 -19.69
CA VAL A 92 18.25 15.46 -19.72
C VAL A 92 18.47 16.53 -20.76
N SER A 93 17.51 16.71 -21.66
CA SER A 93 17.39 17.87 -22.53
C SER A 93 15.95 18.36 -22.51
N ILE A 94 15.74 19.63 -22.80
CA ILE A 94 14.41 20.21 -22.95
C ILE A 94 14.26 20.81 -24.35
N MET A 95 13.03 20.78 -24.85
CA MET A 95 12.65 21.37 -26.13
C MET A 95 11.30 22.06 -26.00
N ARG A 96 10.98 23.00 -26.86
CA ARG A 96 9.64 23.59 -26.93
C ARG A 96 8.71 22.65 -27.70
N PRO A 97 7.40 22.73 -27.49
CA PRO A 97 6.44 21.87 -28.21
C PRO A 97 6.50 22.01 -29.75
N GLU A 98 6.91 23.19 -30.23
CA GLU A 98 7.07 23.50 -31.65
C GLU A 98 8.40 23.02 -32.27
N ASP A 99 9.39 22.68 -31.44
CA ASP A 99 10.70 22.24 -31.91
C ASP A 99 10.60 20.80 -32.45
N LYS A 100 11.35 20.51 -33.52
CA LYS A 100 11.39 19.18 -34.14
C LYS A 100 12.52 18.31 -33.61
N GLU A 101 13.52 18.91 -33.00
CA GLU A 101 14.71 18.25 -32.51
C GLU A 101 14.86 18.46 -31.01
N LEU A 102 15.43 17.45 -30.35
CA LEU A 102 15.75 17.55 -28.93
C LEU A 102 16.81 18.61 -28.68
N GLY A 103 16.69 19.32 -27.56
CA GLY A 103 17.69 20.30 -27.14
C GLY A 103 19.01 19.65 -26.71
N THR A 104 20.00 20.49 -26.39
CA THR A 104 21.30 20.04 -25.90
C THR A 104 21.15 19.32 -24.56
N ARG A 105 21.66 18.09 -24.47
CA ARG A 105 21.58 17.26 -23.27
C ARG A 105 22.67 17.57 -22.25
N ALA A 106 22.34 17.41 -20.98
CA ALA A 106 23.29 17.29 -19.89
C ALA A 106 23.15 15.89 -19.26
N GLU A 107 24.28 15.25 -19.01
CA GLU A 107 24.36 13.95 -18.34
C GLU A 107 24.46 14.16 -16.82
N ILE A 108 23.61 13.50 -16.04
CA ILE A 108 23.65 13.60 -14.58
C ILE A 108 24.11 12.26 -14.00
N LYS A 109 25.10 12.33 -13.13
CA LYS A 109 25.69 11.17 -12.44
C LYS A 109 25.56 11.28 -10.93
N ASN A 110 25.89 10.19 -10.24
CA ASN A 110 25.95 10.13 -8.78
C ASN A 110 24.58 10.21 -8.09
N MET A 111 23.64 9.45 -8.61
CA MET A 111 22.32 9.30 -8.00
C MET A 111 22.19 7.89 -7.43
N ASN A 112 22.03 7.78 -6.11
CA ASN A 112 22.04 6.52 -5.37
C ASN A 112 20.65 6.06 -4.92
N SER A 113 19.58 6.69 -5.40
CA SER A 113 18.21 6.32 -5.08
C SER A 113 17.24 6.84 -6.13
N LEU A 114 16.08 6.20 -6.27
CA LEU A 114 14.99 6.67 -7.13
C LEU A 114 14.54 8.10 -6.79
N LYS A 115 14.57 8.44 -5.51
CA LYS A 115 14.26 9.79 -5.03
C LYS A 115 15.28 10.82 -5.53
N SER A 116 16.57 10.48 -5.49
CA SER A 116 17.64 11.33 -5.99
C SER A 116 17.53 11.52 -7.49
N ILE A 117 17.19 10.46 -8.26
CA ILE A 117 16.96 10.54 -9.72
C ILE A 117 15.83 11.51 -10.03
N THR A 118 14.67 11.34 -9.38
CA THR A 118 13.51 12.22 -9.58
C THR A 118 13.84 13.68 -9.26
N ARG A 119 14.56 13.94 -8.17
CA ARG A 119 14.99 15.29 -7.79
C ARG A 119 15.98 15.89 -8.78
N ALA A 120 16.93 15.09 -9.24
CA ALA A 120 17.96 15.51 -10.19
C ALA A 120 17.35 15.91 -11.54
N ILE A 121 16.43 15.09 -12.08
CA ILE A 121 15.71 15.39 -13.33
C ILE A 121 14.93 16.70 -13.17
N ASN A 122 14.13 16.83 -12.12
CA ASN A 122 13.32 18.03 -11.89
C ASN A 122 14.17 19.29 -11.68
N TYR A 123 15.33 19.18 -11.04
CA TYR A 123 16.27 20.29 -10.92
C TYR A 123 16.84 20.69 -12.27
N GLU A 124 17.27 19.69 -13.05
CA GLU A 124 17.92 19.94 -14.35
C GLU A 124 16.96 20.56 -15.37
N ILE A 125 15.70 20.10 -15.40
CA ILE A 125 14.65 20.73 -16.23
C ILE A 125 14.52 22.22 -15.86
N LYS A 126 14.43 22.54 -14.58
CA LYS A 126 14.33 23.93 -14.11
C LYS A 126 15.57 24.76 -14.44
N ARG A 127 16.77 24.16 -14.33
CA ARG A 127 18.02 24.82 -14.65
C ARG A 127 18.10 25.16 -16.14
N GLN A 128 17.82 24.19 -17.00
CA GLN A 128 17.85 24.38 -18.45
C GLN A 128 16.79 25.39 -18.91
N SER A 129 15.56 25.33 -18.36
CA SER A 129 14.51 26.33 -18.63
C SER A 129 14.98 27.74 -18.32
N ARG A 130 15.55 27.98 -17.13
CA ARG A 130 16.06 29.30 -16.75
C ARG A 130 17.17 29.82 -17.66
N LEU A 131 18.04 28.92 -18.15
CA LEU A 131 19.09 29.31 -19.10
C LEU A 131 18.51 29.75 -20.43
N LEU A 132 17.58 28.97 -20.98
CA LEU A 132 16.95 29.25 -22.27
C LEU A 132 16.04 30.49 -22.19
N ASP A 133 15.31 30.69 -21.10
CA ASP A 133 14.50 31.89 -20.86
C ASP A 133 15.37 33.16 -20.77
N ALA A 134 16.59 33.02 -20.24
CA ALA A 134 17.57 34.12 -20.20
C ALA A 134 18.34 34.29 -21.53
N GLY A 135 17.95 33.61 -22.61
CA GLY A 135 18.62 33.66 -23.92
C GLY A 135 20.01 32.99 -23.96
N LYS A 136 20.34 32.21 -22.93
CA LYS A 136 21.62 31.47 -22.86
C LYS A 136 21.46 30.07 -23.46
N LYS A 137 22.56 29.50 -23.92
CA LYS A 137 22.57 28.13 -24.43
C LYS A 137 22.87 27.13 -23.34
N VAL A 138 22.26 25.96 -23.43
CA VAL A 138 22.65 24.79 -22.62
C VAL A 138 23.94 24.25 -23.22
N VAL A 139 24.90 23.93 -22.35
CA VAL A 139 26.17 23.31 -22.72
C VAL A 139 26.09 21.80 -22.50
N GLN A 140 26.60 21.00 -23.42
CA GLN A 140 26.73 19.56 -23.25
C GLN A 140 27.84 19.26 -22.26
N GLU A 141 27.45 18.80 -21.08
CA GLU A 141 28.37 18.54 -19.97
C GLU A 141 27.91 17.36 -19.11
N THR A 142 28.84 16.76 -18.38
CA THR A 142 28.55 15.84 -17.30
C THR A 142 28.42 16.62 -15.99
N ARG A 143 27.35 16.38 -15.26
CA ARG A 143 26.99 17.03 -14.00
C ARG A 143 26.89 16.00 -12.87
N ARG A 144 27.31 16.39 -11.68
CA ARG A 144 27.16 15.58 -10.47
C ARG A 144 25.97 16.07 -9.66
N PHE A 145 25.09 15.16 -9.27
CA PHE A 145 24.02 15.48 -8.34
C PHE A 145 24.54 15.50 -6.89
N ASN A 146 24.21 16.56 -6.16
CA ASN A 146 24.45 16.67 -4.71
C ASN A 146 23.14 16.48 -3.97
N GLU A 147 23.00 15.35 -3.31
CA GLU A 147 21.75 14.96 -2.64
C GLU A 147 21.36 15.89 -1.50
N ASN A 148 22.34 16.38 -0.72
CA ASN A 148 22.10 17.29 0.41
C ASN A 148 21.57 18.65 -0.04
N LYS A 149 22.17 19.22 -1.10
CA LYS A 149 21.74 20.51 -1.67
C LYS A 149 20.56 20.37 -2.60
N GLY A 150 20.34 19.18 -3.19
CA GLY A 150 19.32 18.93 -4.21
C GLY A 150 19.62 19.62 -5.55
N GLU A 151 20.91 19.83 -5.87
CA GLU A 151 21.38 20.58 -7.03
C GLU A 151 22.38 19.77 -7.85
N THR A 152 22.53 20.11 -9.13
CA THR A 152 23.59 19.58 -9.98
C THR A 152 24.72 20.59 -10.12
N SER A 153 25.96 20.11 -10.12
CA SER A 153 27.15 20.91 -10.42
C SER A 153 27.92 20.33 -11.60
N SER A 154 28.52 21.21 -12.42
CA SER A 154 29.34 20.76 -13.56
C SER A 154 30.58 20.00 -13.06
N MET A 155 30.90 18.90 -13.72
CA MET A 155 32.14 18.15 -13.49
C MET A 155 33.18 18.44 -14.55
N ARG A 156 32.80 18.30 -15.81
CA ARG A 156 33.64 18.56 -16.99
C ARG A 156 32.77 18.83 -18.19
N SER A 157 33.28 19.61 -19.11
CA SER A 157 32.66 19.74 -20.44
C SER A 157 33.11 18.56 -21.33
N LYS A 158 32.16 17.98 -22.06
CA LYS A 158 32.48 16.97 -23.09
C LYS A 158 32.85 17.71 -24.38
N GLU A 159 34.08 18.24 -24.45
CA GLU A 159 34.55 18.90 -25.68
C GLU A 159 34.96 17.90 -26.76
N ASN A 160 35.31 16.65 -26.38
CA ASN A 160 35.62 15.59 -27.32
C ASN A 160 34.96 14.28 -26.90
N ALA A 161 34.28 13.63 -27.84
CA ALA A 161 33.87 12.23 -27.65
C ALA A 161 35.14 11.39 -27.48
N HIS A 162 35.23 10.66 -26.36
CA HIS A 162 36.33 9.72 -26.21
C HIS A 162 36.18 8.65 -27.26
N ASP A 163 37.21 8.45 -28.07
CA ASP A 163 37.36 7.28 -28.91
C ASP A 163 37.66 6.09 -27.99
N TYR A 164 36.66 5.27 -27.75
CA TYR A 164 36.78 4.08 -26.89
C TYR A 164 37.62 2.99 -27.54
N ARG A 165 38.00 3.12 -28.84
CA ARG A 165 38.81 2.17 -29.58
C ARG A 165 38.28 0.73 -29.50
N TYR A 166 36.97 0.56 -29.63
CA TYR A 166 36.36 -0.77 -29.67
C TYR A 166 36.94 -1.56 -30.85
N PHE A 167 37.51 -2.71 -30.54
CA PHE A 167 37.97 -3.69 -31.50
C PHE A 167 37.71 -5.09 -30.90
N PRO A 168 37.54 -6.13 -31.75
CA PRO A 168 37.42 -7.49 -31.28
C PRO A 168 38.65 -7.91 -30.48
N GLU A 169 38.42 -8.45 -29.27
CA GLU A 169 39.52 -8.96 -28.45
C GLU A 169 40.12 -10.20 -29.13
N PRO A 170 41.41 -10.23 -29.43
CA PRO A 170 42.03 -11.31 -30.21
C PRO A 170 42.03 -12.66 -29.46
N ASP A 171 41.98 -12.65 -28.15
CA ASP A 171 42.02 -13.84 -27.30
C ASP A 171 40.61 -14.40 -27.02
N ILE A 172 39.56 -13.71 -27.41
CA ILE A 172 38.17 -14.15 -27.22
C ILE A 172 37.61 -14.59 -28.59
N LEU A 173 37.20 -15.86 -28.64
CA LEU A 173 36.54 -16.40 -29.82
C LEU A 173 35.15 -15.79 -30.00
N GLN A 174 34.77 -15.61 -31.27
CA GLN A 174 33.41 -15.15 -31.58
C GLN A 174 32.37 -16.13 -31.05
N VAL A 175 31.44 -15.65 -30.24
CA VAL A 175 30.30 -16.43 -29.71
C VAL A 175 29.14 -16.28 -30.70
N ASN A 176 28.69 -17.41 -31.25
CA ASN A 176 27.49 -17.48 -32.07
C ASN A 176 26.37 -18.17 -31.31
N PHE A 177 25.25 -17.49 -31.14
CA PHE A 177 24.07 -18.08 -30.53
C PHE A 177 23.26 -18.80 -31.60
N THR A 178 23.04 -20.11 -31.40
CA THR A 178 22.10 -20.87 -32.23
C THR A 178 20.69 -20.74 -31.71
N ASP A 179 19.69 -21.08 -32.55
CA ASP A 179 18.29 -21.02 -32.13
C ASP A 179 18.02 -21.98 -30.96
N GLU A 180 18.66 -23.17 -30.94
CA GLU A 180 18.54 -24.14 -29.86
C GLU A 180 19.10 -23.60 -28.52
N MET A 181 20.21 -22.85 -28.56
CA MET A 181 20.76 -22.19 -27.37
C MET A 181 19.79 -21.13 -26.86
N LEU A 182 19.22 -20.31 -27.75
CA LEU A 182 18.26 -19.28 -27.39
C LEU A 182 16.98 -19.90 -26.81
N ASP A 183 16.49 -21.00 -27.37
CA ASP A 183 15.31 -21.70 -26.87
C ASP A 183 15.58 -22.32 -25.50
N SER A 184 16.76 -22.93 -25.29
CA SER A 184 17.14 -23.42 -23.97
C SER A 184 17.18 -22.32 -22.89
N ILE A 185 17.66 -21.13 -23.25
CA ILE A 185 17.68 -19.97 -22.35
C ILE A 185 16.24 -19.48 -22.08
N ARG A 186 15.37 -19.46 -23.09
CA ARG A 186 13.95 -19.09 -22.93
C ARG A 186 13.23 -20.04 -21.96
N ASP A 187 13.51 -21.32 -22.06
CA ASP A 187 12.93 -22.36 -21.17
C ASP A 187 13.42 -22.22 -19.71
N MET A 188 14.62 -21.70 -19.52
CA MET A 188 15.17 -21.43 -18.17
C MET A 188 14.66 -20.13 -17.55
N LEU A 189 14.05 -19.22 -18.34
CA LEU A 189 13.53 -17.97 -17.80
C LEU A 189 12.39 -18.24 -16.81
N PRO A 190 12.46 -17.69 -15.60
CA PRO A 190 11.37 -17.81 -14.66
C PRO A 190 10.13 -17.07 -15.13
N GLU A 191 8.99 -17.39 -14.56
CA GLU A 191 7.76 -16.63 -14.83
C GLU A 191 7.96 -15.15 -14.48
N LEU A 192 7.86 -14.29 -15.50
CA LEU A 192 8.03 -12.85 -15.34
C LEU A 192 6.88 -12.21 -14.54
N PRO A 193 7.12 -11.10 -13.84
CA PRO A 193 6.16 -10.49 -12.91
C PRO A 193 4.79 -10.20 -13.55
N TYR A 194 4.74 -9.81 -14.84
CA TYR A 194 3.45 -9.55 -15.52
C TYR A 194 2.64 -10.80 -15.76
N LYS A 195 3.27 -11.88 -16.20
CA LYS A 195 2.59 -13.16 -16.42
C LYS A 195 2.08 -13.69 -15.07
N ARG A 196 2.89 -13.54 -14.02
CA ARG A 196 2.51 -13.91 -12.65
C ARG A 196 1.32 -13.07 -12.16
N MET A 197 1.32 -11.76 -12.39
CA MET A 197 0.20 -10.88 -12.06
C MET A 197 -1.07 -11.27 -12.82
N GLU A 198 -0.98 -11.53 -14.12
CA GLU A 198 -2.12 -12.02 -14.91
C GLU A 198 -2.65 -13.34 -14.38
N ARG A 199 -1.78 -14.27 -14.01
CA ARG A 199 -2.15 -15.55 -13.40
C ARG A 199 -2.90 -15.33 -12.08
N TYR A 200 -2.43 -14.44 -11.22
CA TYR A 200 -3.09 -14.12 -9.95
C TYR A 200 -4.47 -13.53 -10.16
N MET A 201 -4.63 -12.66 -11.14
CA MET A 201 -5.94 -12.07 -11.46
C MET A 201 -6.89 -13.09 -12.09
N LYS A 202 -6.43 -13.85 -13.10
CA LYS A 202 -7.27 -14.78 -13.86
C LYS A 202 -7.59 -16.06 -13.11
N ASN A 203 -6.57 -16.70 -12.49
CA ASN A 203 -6.73 -18.03 -11.91
C ASN A 203 -7.14 -17.96 -10.44
N TYR A 204 -6.71 -16.92 -9.71
CA TYR A 204 -6.97 -16.80 -8.28
C TYR A 204 -8.02 -15.71 -7.97
N GLY A 205 -8.43 -14.94 -8.97
CA GLY A 205 -9.45 -13.89 -8.82
C GLY A 205 -9.05 -12.78 -7.86
N LEU A 206 -7.74 -12.46 -7.81
CA LEU A 206 -7.24 -11.33 -7.04
C LEU A 206 -7.56 -10.01 -7.74
N SER A 207 -7.66 -8.92 -6.98
CA SER A 207 -7.72 -7.59 -7.54
C SER A 207 -6.38 -7.20 -8.18
N LYS A 208 -6.39 -6.26 -9.14
CA LYS A 208 -5.16 -5.73 -9.74
C LYS A 208 -4.21 -5.19 -8.67
N THR A 209 -4.77 -4.51 -7.66
CA THR A 209 -3.99 -3.92 -6.56
C THR A 209 -3.31 -4.99 -5.71
N ASP A 210 -4.03 -6.03 -5.31
CA ASP A 210 -3.46 -7.10 -4.48
C ASP A 210 -2.40 -7.88 -5.26
N ALA A 211 -2.68 -8.22 -6.51
CA ALA A 211 -1.72 -8.88 -7.39
C ALA A 211 -0.46 -8.04 -7.58
N GLN A 212 -0.60 -6.72 -7.75
CA GLN A 212 0.54 -5.81 -7.88
C GLN A 212 1.39 -5.78 -6.60
N ILE A 213 0.76 -5.74 -5.42
CA ILE A 213 1.50 -5.76 -4.14
C ILE A 213 2.30 -7.05 -4.01
N LEU A 214 1.71 -8.19 -4.33
CA LEU A 214 2.38 -9.49 -4.21
C LEU A 214 3.55 -9.65 -5.17
N ILE A 215 3.49 -9.09 -6.39
CA ILE A 215 4.57 -9.22 -7.36
C ILE A 215 5.69 -8.20 -7.17
N ASN A 216 5.51 -7.14 -6.37
CA ASN A 216 6.51 -6.08 -6.20
C ASN A 216 7.86 -6.58 -5.65
N GLN A 217 7.87 -7.74 -5.01
CA GLN A 217 9.07 -8.42 -4.54
C GLN A 217 8.97 -9.90 -4.90
N LYS A 218 10.04 -10.43 -5.51
CA LYS A 218 10.10 -11.85 -5.91
C LYS A 218 9.92 -12.79 -4.70
N SER A 219 10.59 -12.50 -3.58
CA SER A 219 10.48 -13.27 -2.34
C SER A 219 9.03 -13.36 -1.82
N VAL A 220 8.26 -12.26 -1.89
CA VAL A 220 6.85 -12.24 -1.49
C VAL A 220 6.00 -13.10 -2.42
N SER A 221 6.21 -12.99 -3.74
CA SER A 221 5.42 -13.74 -4.70
C SER A 221 5.75 -15.24 -4.68
N ASP A 222 7.01 -15.60 -4.49
CA ASP A 222 7.43 -17.00 -4.35
C ASP A 222 6.86 -17.60 -3.04
N PHE A 223 6.88 -16.84 -1.95
CA PHE A 223 6.26 -17.26 -0.70
C PHE A 223 4.75 -17.47 -0.85
N TYR A 224 4.07 -16.55 -1.54
CA TYR A 224 2.65 -16.65 -1.83
C TYR A 224 2.32 -17.89 -2.66
N ASP A 225 3.02 -18.12 -3.76
CA ASP A 225 2.79 -19.27 -4.63
C ASP A 225 2.99 -20.60 -3.87
N ASN A 226 4.06 -20.70 -3.08
CA ASN A 226 4.34 -21.88 -2.27
C ASN A 226 3.27 -22.09 -1.18
N ALA A 227 2.76 -21.05 -0.55
CA ALA A 227 1.69 -21.16 0.42
C ALA A 227 0.37 -21.60 -0.22
N VAL A 228 0.03 -21.06 -1.40
CA VAL A 228 -1.18 -21.45 -2.16
C VAL A 228 -1.08 -22.91 -2.63
N ALA A 229 0.10 -23.40 -2.98
CA ALA A 229 0.30 -24.78 -3.36
C ALA A 229 0.00 -25.76 -2.20
N VAL A 230 0.23 -25.34 -0.95
CA VAL A 230 -0.08 -26.16 0.25
C VAL A 230 -1.56 -26.07 0.64
N TYR A 231 -2.12 -24.86 0.59
CA TYR A 231 -3.51 -24.61 0.93
C TYR A 231 -4.17 -23.78 -0.16
N ASN A 232 -5.02 -24.40 -0.96
CA ASN A 232 -5.67 -23.75 -2.11
C ASN A 232 -6.76 -22.74 -1.67
N ALA A 233 -6.34 -21.69 -0.99
CA ALA A 233 -7.18 -20.54 -0.59
C ALA A 233 -6.50 -19.21 -0.97
N PRO A 234 -6.33 -18.94 -2.28
CA PRO A 234 -5.47 -17.85 -2.75
C PRO A 234 -5.85 -16.48 -2.21
N LYS A 235 -7.15 -16.18 -2.05
CA LYS A 235 -7.62 -14.89 -1.51
C LYS A 235 -7.33 -14.73 -0.02
N SER A 236 -7.51 -15.79 0.77
CA SER A 236 -7.23 -15.76 2.21
C SER A 236 -5.73 -15.59 2.45
N ILE A 237 -4.90 -16.37 1.73
CA ILE A 237 -3.45 -16.30 1.81
C ILE A 237 -2.95 -14.91 1.38
N ALA A 238 -3.43 -14.38 0.24
CA ALA A 238 -3.08 -13.05 -0.22
C ALA A 238 -3.40 -11.97 0.82
N ASN A 239 -4.61 -12.01 1.37
CA ASN A 239 -5.04 -11.04 2.38
C ASN A 239 -4.18 -11.12 3.66
N PHE A 240 -3.84 -12.33 4.12
CA PHE A 240 -3.01 -12.51 5.30
C PHE A 240 -1.56 -12.04 5.07
N ILE A 241 -0.99 -12.28 3.89
CA ILE A 241 0.32 -11.76 3.50
C ILE A 241 0.28 -10.24 3.43
N ILE A 242 -0.65 -9.66 2.67
CA ILE A 242 -0.70 -8.21 2.41
C ILE A 242 -0.97 -7.42 3.69
N VAL A 243 -1.94 -7.85 4.48
CA VAL A 243 -2.41 -7.07 5.63
C VAL A 243 -1.57 -7.33 6.89
N GLU A 244 -1.16 -8.57 7.13
CA GLU A 244 -0.54 -8.93 8.40
C GLU A 244 0.99 -9.14 8.26
N LEU A 245 1.46 -9.95 7.30
CA LEU A 245 2.87 -10.26 7.17
C LEU A 245 3.67 -9.06 6.65
N LEU A 246 3.27 -8.48 5.51
CA LEU A 246 3.99 -7.32 4.93
C LEU A 246 3.96 -6.10 5.83
N ARG A 247 2.93 -5.93 6.66
CA ARG A 247 2.94 -4.88 7.69
C ARG A 247 4.13 -5.03 8.63
N ARG A 248 4.46 -6.25 9.05
CA ARG A 248 5.57 -6.52 9.97
C ARG A 248 6.93 -6.38 9.30
N VAL A 249 7.00 -6.82 8.03
CA VAL A 249 8.17 -6.58 7.20
C VAL A 249 8.45 -5.08 7.04
N ASN A 250 7.41 -4.29 6.76
CA ASN A 250 7.54 -2.83 6.61
C ASN A 250 7.90 -2.10 7.93
N LEU A 251 7.57 -2.70 9.08
CA LEU A 251 7.99 -2.20 10.39
C LEU A 251 9.42 -2.64 10.78
N GLY A 252 10.06 -3.48 9.94
CA GLY A 252 11.40 -4.02 10.22
C GLY A 252 11.43 -5.10 11.31
N GLU A 253 10.27 -5.67 11.67
CA GLU A 253 10.18 -6.73 12.67
C GLU A 253 10.75 -8.07 12.13
N VAL A 254 10.68 -8.27 10.82
CA VAL A 254 11.16 -9.47 10.12
C VAL A 254 11.47 -9.15 8.65
N SER A 255 12.39 -9.91 8.02
CA SER A 255 12.65 -9.85 6.57
C SER A 255 11.98 -11.02 5.86
N MET A 256 11.53 -10.82 4.62
CA MET A 256 10.98 -11.90 3.78
C MET A 256 12.01 -12.99 3.46
N GLU A 257 13.30 -12.62 3.41
CA GLU A 257 14.42 -13.52 3.15
C GLU A 257 14.82 -14.36 4.38
N ALA A 258 14.38 -13.96 5.58
CA ALA A 258 14.74 -14.57 6.86
C ALA A 258 13.52 -14.81 7.75
N LEU A 259 12.42 -15.29 7.15
CA LEU A 259 11.25 -15.69 7.92
C LEU A 259 11.57 -16.92 8.77
N PRO A 260 11.21 -16.93 10.07
CA PRO A 260 11.47 -18.07 10.95
C PRO A 260 10.49 -19.25 10.76
N PHE A 261 9.67 -19.21 9.73
CA PHE A 261 8.70 -20.24 9.36
C PHE A 261 8.61 -20.39 7.83
N SER A 262 8.21 -21.56 7.39
CA SER A 262 8.03 -21.89 5.98
C SER A 262 6.68 -21.41 5.42
N PRO A 263 6.52 -21.32 4.08
CA PRO A 263 5.22 -21.08 3.46
C PRO A 263 4.16 -22.10 3.85
N ALA A 264 4.54 -23.36 4.12
CA ALA A 264 3.64 -24.42 4.55
C ALA A 264 3.07 -24.16 5.95
N GLU A 265 3.91 -23.77 6.91
CA GLU A 265 3.47 -23.41 8.26
C GLU A 265 2.60 -22.17 8.28
N PHE A 266 2.89 -21.20 7.43
CA PHE A 266 2.04 -20.04 7.23
C PHE A 266 0.67 -20.41 6.64
N ALA A 267 0.66 -21.29 5.63
CA ALA A 267 -0.57 -21.78 5.02
C ALA A 267 -1.44 -22.56 6.03
N GLU A 268 -0.82 -23.30 6.96
CA GLU A 268 -1.53 -23.98 8.05
C GLU A 268 -2.20 -22.98 8.99
N LEU A 269 -1.54 -21.89 9.36
CA LEU A 269 -2.16 -20.80 10.14
C LEU A 269 -3.37 -20.22 9.44
N VAL A 270 -3.27 -19.93 8.14
CA VAL A 270 -4.40 -19.40 7.37
C VAL A 270 -5.54 -20.41 7.30
N LYS A 271 -5.23 -21.70 7.11
CA LYS A 271 -6.21 -22.78 7.13
C LYS A 271 -6.91 -22.88 8.48
N MET A 272 -6.18 -22.80 9.60
CA MET A 272 -6.78 -22.81 10.94
C MET A 272 -7.75 -21.63 11.15
N ALA A 273 -7.43 -20.45 10.58
CA ALA A 273 -8.32 -19.30 10.63
C ALA A 273 -9.56 -19.44 9.72
N ASP A 274 -9.39 -19.98 8.51
CA ASP A 274 -10.48 -20.19 7.55
C ASP A 274 -11.43 -21.31 7.98
N THR A 275 -10.92 -22.35 8.66
CA THR A 275 -11.70 -23.46 9.22
C THR A 275 -12.21 -23.18 10.63
N GLU A 276 -12.09 -21.95 11.10
CA GLU A 276 -12.53 -21.50 12.43
C GLU A 276 -11.93 -22.30 13.62
N GLN A 277 -10.81 -22.98 13.43
CA GLN A 277 -10.07 -23.61 14.52
C GLN A 277 -9.47 -22.56 15.48
N VAL A 278 -9.18 -21.39 14.96
CA VAL A 278 -8.79 -20.20 15.72
C VAL A 278 -9.58 -18.99 15.22
N SER A 279 -9.82 -18.00 16.09
CA SER A 279 -10.44 -16.76 15.61
C SER A 279 -9.49 -15.98 14.69
N LYS A 280 -10.04 -15.18 13.76
CA LYS A 280 -9.22 -14.30 12.89
C LYS A 280 -8.31 -13.36 13.68
N ASN A 281 -8.76 -12.91 14.87
CA ASN A 281 -7.96 -12.05 15.73
C ASN A 281 -6.84 -12.82 16.45
N ASP A 282 -7.09 -14.06 16.83
CA ASP A 282 -6.08 -14.88 17.47
C ASP A 282 -5.06 -15.37 16.42
N ALA A 283 -5.48 -15.66 15.19
CA ALA A 283 -4.55 -15.95 14.09
C ALA A 283 -3.51 -14.83 13.84
N LYS A 284 -3.89 -13.57 14.01
CA LYS A 284 -2.95 -12.42 13.94
C LYS A 284 -1.94 -12.42 15.11
N LYS A 285 -2.39 -12.82 16.31
CA LYS A 285 -1.49 -12.95 17.47
C LYS A 285 -0.55 -14.14 17.30
N ILE A 286 -1.08 -15.25 16.79
CA ILE A 286 -0.28 -16.43 16.49
C ILE A 286 0.81 -16.10 15.46
N LEU A 287 0.48 -15.41 14.37
CA LEU A 287 1.48 -14.97 13.40
C LEU A 287 2.60 -14.14 14.05
N ARG A 288 2.25 -13.25 14.97
CA ARG A 288 3.24 -12.49 15.70
C ARG A 288 4.16 -13.38 16.54
N GLN A 289 3.59 -14.33 17.26
CA GLN A 289 4.36 -15.26 18.07
C GLN A 289 5.20 -16.22 17.20
N MET A 290 4.71 -16.59 16.01
CA MET A 290 5.52 -17.35 15.03
C MET A 290 6.76 -16.57 14.61
N ILE A 291 6.63 -15.25 14.37
CA ILE A 291 7.76 -14.38 14.04
C ILE A 291 8.74 -14.27 15.21
N GLU A 292 8.23 -14.12 16.44
CA GLU A 292 9.04 -13.92 17.64
C GLU A 292 9.74 -15.21 18.11
N THR A 293 9.11 -16.37 17.94
CA THR A 293 9.55 -17.64 18.56
C THR A 293 10.00 -18.72 17.58
N GLY A 294 9.61 -18.62 16.29
CA GLY A 294 9.83 -19.67 15.31
C GLY A 294 8.99 -20.94 15.53
N LYS A 295 8.06 -20.94 16.48
CA LYS A 295 7.16 -22.08 16.72
C LYS A 295 6.05 -22.15 15.67
N THR A 296 5.52 -23.35 15.42
CA THR A 296 4.39 -23.55 14.50
C THR A 296 3.09 -22.99 15.07
N ALA A 297 2.18 -22.62 14.16
CA ALA A 297 0.87 -22.06 14.53
C ALA A 297 0.08 -22.95 15.49
N LYS A 298 0.13 -24.27 15.27
CA LYS A 298 -0.57 -25.26 16.09
C LYS A 298 -0.06 -25.28 17.52
N VAL A 299 1.26 -25.34 17.70
CA VAL A 299 1.90 -25.34 19.04
C VAL A 299 1.56 -24.06 19.79
N ILE A 300 1.64 -22.91 19.14
CA ILE A 300 1.30 -21.63 19.76
C ILE A 300 -0.18 -21.59 20.16
N ALA A 301 -1.08 -22.06 19.29
CA ALA A 301 -2.50 -22.07 19.56
C ALA A 301 -2.87 -22.97 20.76
N GLU A 302 -2.20 -24.13 20.89
CA GLU A 302 -2.35 -25.07 22.01
C GLU A 302 -1.81 -24.46 23.31
N GLU A 303 -0.56 -23.97 23.32
CA GLU A 303 0.08 -23.37 24.50
C GLU A 303 -0.67 -22.14 25.03
N SER A 304 -1.25 -21.35 24.12
CA SER A 304 -1.97 -20.12 24.47
C SER A 304 -3.47 -20.29 24.69
N GLY A 305 -4.01 -21.51 24.57
CA GLY A 305 -5.44 -21.79 24.72
C GLY A 305 -6.32 -21.07 23.69
N MET A 306 -5.78 -20.86 22.48
CA MET A 306 -6.48 -20.16 21.40
C MET A 306 -7.26 -21.09 20.47
N LEU A 307 -7.11 -22.43 20.65
CA LEU A 307 -7.90 -23.40 19.89
C LEU A 307 -9.36 -23.38 20.33
N ILE A 308 -10.26 -23.37 19.35
CA ILE A 308 -11.70 -23.49 19.57
C ILE A 308 -12.03 -24.99 19.62
N VAL A 309 -12.55 -25.44 20.77
CA VAL A 309 -12.77 -26.88 21.06
C VAL A 309 -14.09 -27.40 20.46
N ASN A 310 -15.00 -26.53 20.06
CA ASN A 310 -16.35 -26.85 19.55
C ASN A 310 -17.18 -27.72 20.49
N ASP A 311 -17.19 -27.38 21.78
CA ASP A 311 -18.04 -28.03 22.79
C ASP A 311 -19.51 -27.59 22.63
N THR A 312 -20.24 -28.33 21.80
CA THR A 312 -21.64 -28.04 21.49
C THR A 312 -22.56 -28.18 22.70
N LYS A 313 -22.25 -29.07 23.67
CA LYS A 313 -23.07 -29.23 24.89
C LYS A 313 -22.99 -28.00 25.78
N LYS A 314 -21.78 -27.55 26.04
CA LYS A 314 -21.55 -26.33 26.81
C LYS A 314 -22.10 -25.08 26.10
N ALA A 315 -22.00 -25.03 24.78
CA ALA A 315 -22.58 -23.96 23.97
C ALA A 315 -24.10 -23.94 24.10
N ASP A 316 -24.74 -25.09 24.04
CA ASP A 316 -26.20 -25.25 24.19
C ASP A 316 -26.71 -24.76 25.51
N GLU A 317 -26.03 -25.08 26.61
CA GLU A 317 -26.36 -24.61 27.97
C GLU A 317 -26.24 -23.06 28.09
N VAL A 318 -25.13 -22.52 27.58
CA VAL A 318 -24.87 -21.08 27.65
C VAL A 318 -25.84 -20.30 26.77
N ILE A 319 -26.14 -20.77 25.55
CA ILE A 319 -27.12 -20.14 24.66
C ILE A 319 -28.50 -20.18 25.30
N SER A 320 -28.93 -21.31 25.89
CA SER A 320 -30.20 -21.40 26.59
C SER A 320 -30.33 -20.42 27.75
N LYS A 321 -29.24 -20.24 28.50
CA LYS A 321 -29.18 -19.26 29.59
C LYS A 321 -29.32 -17.83 29.07
N ILE A 322 -28.56 -17.48 28.00
CA ILE A 322 -28.63 -16.15 27.40
C ILE A 322 -30.03 -15.85 26.86
N LEU A 323 -30.67 -16.81 26.18
CA LEU A 323 -32.05 -16.66 25.70
C LEU A 323 -33.05 -16.46 26.84
N SER A 324 -32.89 -17.17 27.97
CA SER A 324 -33.77 -16.99 29.16
C SER A 324 -33.58 -15.64 29.86
N GLU A 325 -32.33 -15.13 29.88
CA GLU A 325 -31.99 -13.82 30.42
C GLU A 325 -32.45 -12.64 29.54
N ASN A 326 -32.70 -12.89 28.23
CA ASN A 326 -33.09 -11.89 27.24
C ASN A 326 -34.46 -12.21 26.60
N ALA A 327 -35.44 -12.57 27.39
CA ALA A 327 -36.78 -13.00 26.93
C ALA A 327 -37.48 -11.95 26.05
N GLU A 328 -37.31 -10.66 26.32
CA GLU A 328 -37.83 -9.57 25.47
C GLU A 328 -37.21 -9.59 24.06
N ALA A 329 -35.90 -9.75 23.97
CA ALA A 329 -35.21 -9.84 22.69
C ALA A 329 -35.65 -11.07 21.89
N VAL A 330 -35.89 -12.20 22.54
CA VAL A 330 -36.44 -13.42 21.93
C VAL A 330 -37.84 -13.15 21.35
N SER A 331 -38.72 -12.50 22.12
CA SER A 331 -40.06 -12.12 21.70
C SER A 331 -40.05 -11.16 20.49
N GLN A 332 -39.18 -10.15 20.52
CA GLN A 332 -38.98 -9.23 19.38
C GLN A 332 -38.50 -9.94 18.13
N TYR A 333 -37.57 -10.90 18.24
CA TYR A 333 -37.15 -11.71 17.11
C TYR A 333 -38.30 -12.56 16.54
N GLN A 334 -39.11 -13.16 17.40
CA GLN A 334 -40.27 -13.95 16.98
C GLN A 334 -41.38 -13.11 16.35
N SER A 335 -41.52 -11.83 16.74
CA SER A 335 -42.42 -10.88 16.08
C SER A 335 -41.91 -10.35 14.72
N GLY A 336 -40.73 -10.77 14.29
CA GLY A 336 -40.17 -10.46 12.96
C GLY A 336 -39.04 -9.42 12.95
N GLU A 337 -38.61 -8.93 14.11
CA GLU A 337 -37.54 -7.93 14.21
C GLU A 337 -36.15 -8.56 14.11
N LYS A 338 -35.72 -8.84 12.88
CA LYS A 338 -34.45 -9.55 12.57
C LYS A 338 -33.19 -8.86 13.10
N LYS A 339 -33.25 -7.57 13.43
CA LYS A 339 -32.10 -6.81 13.98
C LYS A 339 -31.63 -7.33 15.32
N VAL A 340 -32.56 -7.88 16.13
CA VAL A 340 -32.28 -8.41 17.47
C VAL A 340 -31.40 -9.66 17.43
N PHE A 341 -31.42 -10.41 16.33
CA PHE A 341 -30.54 -11.57 16.15
C PHE A 341 -29.05 -11.19 16.30
N GLY A 342 -28.64 -10.03 15.74
CA GLY A 342 -27.27 -9.53 15.88
C GLY A 342 -26.86 -9.27 17.33
N PHE A 343 -27.77 -8.77 18.14
CA PHE A 343 -27.56 -8.57 19.59
C PHE A 343 -27.37 -9.90 20.31
N LEU A 344 -28.30 -10.84 20.13
CA LEU A 344 -28.24 -12.18 20.76
C LEU A 344 -26.96 -12.93 20.31
N MET A 345 -26.63 -12.89 19.01
CA MET A 345 -25.40 -13.46 18.47
C MET A 345 -24.15 -12.86 19.10
N GLY A 346 -24.15 -11.54 19.33
CA GLY A 346 -23.04 -10.83 19.98
C GLY A 346 -22.83 -11.29 21.42
N GLN A 347 -23.90 -11.44 22.19
CA GLN A 347 -23.87 -11.95 23.59
C GLN A 347 -23.36 -13.41 23.62
N CYS A 348 -23.90 -14.27 22.75
CA CYS A 348 -23.48 -15.67 22.67
C CYS A 348 -22.00 -15.79 22.28
N THR A 349 -21.54 -15.04 21.25
CA THR A 349 -20.15 -15.06 20.81
C THR A 349 -19.18 -14.58 21.90
N LYS A 350 -19.60 -13.58 22.69
CA LYS A 350 -18.79 -13.08 23.81
C LYS A 350 -18.66 -14.12 24.94
N SER A 351 -19.73 -14.79 25.27
CA SER A 351 -19.77 -15.77 26.37
C SER A 351 -19.14 -17.12 26.00
N LEU A 352 -19.19 -17.48 24.72
CA LEU A 352 -18.67 -18.75 24.16
C LEU A 352 -17.32 -18.61 23.48
N ARG A 353 -16.61 -17.53 23.74
CA ARG A 353 -15.29 -17.29 23.15
C ARG A 353 -14.33 -18.42 23.53
N GLY A 354 -13.73 -19.08 22.51
CA GLY A 354 -12.84 -20.22 22.68
C GLY A 354 -13.55 -21.56 22.94
N VAL A 355 -14.87 -21.57 23.10
CA VAL A 355 -15.68 -22.78 23.33
C VAL A 355 -16.26 -23.32 22.03
N CYS A 356 -16.84 -22.44 21.21
CA CYS A 356 -17.42 -22.81 19.91
C CYS A 356 -17.10 -21.80 18.82
N THR A 357 -17.18 -22.28 17.56
CA THR A 357 -17.03 -21.40 16.41
C THR A 357 -18.23 -20.49 16.23
N PRO A 358 -18.06 -19.29 15.66
CA PRO A 358 -19.20 -18.41 15.35
C PRO A 358 -20.26 -19.09 14.48
N SER A 359 -19.86 -19.97 13.55
CA SER A 359 -20.78 -20.75 12.72
C SER A 359 -21.64 -21.69 13.55
N THR A 360 -21.03 -22.46 14.45
CA THR A 360 -21.75 -23.38 15.35
C THR A 360 -22.68 -22.60 16.33
N ILE A 361 -22.20 -21.47 16.86
CA ILE A 361 -23.03 -20.62 17.73
C ILE A 361 -24.26 -20.11 16.97
N LYS A 362 -24.07 -19.69 15.71
CA LYS A 362 -25.17 -19.22 14.86
C LYS A 362 -26.20 -20.31 14.61
N GLU A 363 -25.77 -21.51 14.21
CA GLU A 363 -26.64 -22.66 13.96
C GLU A 363 -27.44 -23.06 15.20
N LEU A 364 -26.77 -23.16 16.36
CA LEU A 364 -27.42 -23.47 17.63
C LEU A 364 -28.41 -22.39 18.04
N LEU A 365 -28.06 -21.12 17.90
CA LEU A 365 -28.93 -19.99 18.22
C LEU A 365 -30.15 -19.95 17.31
N GLU A 366 -29.98 -20.15 15.98
CA GLU A 366 -31.08 -20.22 15.01
C GLU A 366 -32.04 -21.39 15.35
N THR A 367 -31.51 -22.56 15.67
CA THR A 367 -32.27 -23.74 16.05
C THR A 367 -33.11 -23.47 17.31
N LYS A 368 -32.50 -22.93 18.37
CA LYS A 368 -33.21 -22.62 19.59
C LYS A 368 -34.24 -21.51 19.49
N LEU A 369 -33.96 -20.50 18.68
CA LEU A 369 -34.95 -19.45 18.41
C LEU A 369 -36.15 -19.96 17.61
N ALA A 370 -35.94 -21.00 16.74
CA ALA A 370 -37.03 -21.67 16.03
C ALA A 370 -37.84 -22.62 16.92
N GLU A 371 -37.20 -23.25 17.91
CA GLU A 371 -37.85 -24.16 18.89
C GLU A 371 -38.63 -23.42 19.96
N ALA A 372 -38.24 -22.19 20.30
CA ALA A 372 -38.98 -21.36 21.25
C ALA A 372 -40.34 -20.96 20.63
N LYS A 373 -41.41 -21.71 21.00
CA LYS A 373 -42.78 -21.40 20.57
C LYS A 373 -43.21 -20.03 21.09
N PRO A 374 -44.00 -19.23 20.31
CA PRO A 374 -44.56 -17.99 20.81
C PRO A 374 -45.47 -18.27 22.00
N ALA A 375 -45.18 -17.67 23.14
CA ALA A 375 -46.10 -17.59 24.25
C ALA A 375 -47.33 -16.75 23.81
N VAL A 376 -48.46 -17.44 23.60
CA VAL A 376 -49.75 -16.80 23.39
C VAL A 376 -50.15 -16.14 24.69
N THR A 377 -50.07 -14.84 24.78
CA THR A 377 -50.90 -14.05 25.70
C THR A 377 -51.52 -12.92 24.90
N ALA A 378 -52.84 -13.11 24.71
CA ALA A 378 -53.74 -12.05 24.32
C ALA A 378 -53.94 -11.08 25.46
N GLU A 379 -54.29 -9.85 25.08
CA GLU A 379 -54.79 -8.75 25.89
C GLU A 379 -53.78 -7.96 26.75
N GLU A 380 -53.35 -6.84 26.21
CA GLU A 380 -53.74 -5.52 26.68
C GLU A 380 -53.22 -4.45 25.70
N SER A 381 -54.17 -3.98 24.90
CA SER A 381 -54.03 -2.74 24.14
C SER A 381 -54.34 -1.57 25.06
N ALA A 382 -53.63 -0.50 24.90
CA ALA A 382 -53.88 0.87 25.33
C ALA A 382 -52.97 1.39 26.45
N ASP A 383 -52.44 2.54 26.12
CA ASP A 383 -51.73 3.50 27.00
C ASP A 383 -50.23 3.28 27.26
N LYS A 384 -49.45 3.83 26.33
CA LYS A 384 -48.34 4.75 26.65
C LYS A 384 -47.73 5.34 25.37
N ALA A 385 -48.47 6.21 24.74
CA ALA A 385 -47.90 7.34 24.02
C ALA A 385 -47.57 8.39 25.09
N ASN A 386 -46.29 8.79 25.08
CA ASN A 386 -45.68 9.97 25.70
C ASN A 386 -44.60 9.66 26.71
N ALA A 387 -43.42 9.50 26.24
CA ALA A 387 -42.17 10.00 26.83
C ALA A 387 -41.08 9.95 25.76
N ALA A 388 -41.19 10.79 24.74
CA ALA A 388 -40.04 11.17 23.92
C ALA A 388 -39.28 12.21 24.73
N GLU A 389 -38.22 11.82 25.39
CA GLU A 389 -37.19 12.74 25.85
C GLU A 389 -36.57 13.38 24.61
N GLU A 390 -36.69 14.69 24.52
CA GLU A 390 -36.01 15.54 23.52
C GLU A 390 -34.50 15.35 23.64
N VAL A 391 -33.96 14.48 22.78
CA VAL A 391 -32.54 14.50 22.49
C VAL A 391 -32.32 15.74 21.59
N LYS A 392 -31.77 16.81 22.17
CA LYS A 392 -31.36 18.00 21.44
C LYS A 392 -30.52 17.60 20.28
N SER A 393 -30.99 17.85 19.06
CA SER A 393 -30.28 17.65 17.79
C SER A 393 -28.97 18.43 17.80
N VAL A 394 -27.85 17.72 17.66
CA VAL A 394 -26.56 18.34 17.41
C VAL A 394 -26.57 18.86 15.97
N GLU A 395 -26.40 20.17 15.82
CA GLU A 395 -26.35 20.79 14.50
C GLU A 395 -25.09 20.37 13.74
N CYS A 396 -25.20 19.52 12.73
CA CYS A 396 -24.17 19.35 11.72
C CYS A 396 -24.15 20.54 10.79
N THR A 397 -23.03 21.24 10.72
CA THR A 397 -22.87 22.38 9.80
C THR A 397 -22.45 21.90 8.39
N LYS A 398 -22.79 22.70 7.40
CA LYS A 398 -22.72 22.45 5.96
C LYS A 398 -21.42 21.83 5.47
N PHE A 399 -21.51 20.73 4.72
CA PHE A 399 -20.44 20.26 3.85
C PHE A 399 -20.33 21.20 2.65
N THR A 400 -19.25 21.95 2.54
CA THR A 400 -18.98 22.77 1.36
C THR A 400 -18.02 22.03 0.43
N ASN A 401 -18.44 21.84 -0.82
CA ASN A 401 -17.58 21.32 -1.87
C ASN A 401 -16.57 22.42 -2.25
N PRO A 402 -15.23 22.20 -2.13
CA PRO A 402 -14.23 23.20 -2.48
C PRO A 402 -14.30 23.64 -3.95
N ASN A 403 -14.90 22.85 -4.83
CA ASN A 403 -15.13 23.21 -6.23
C ASN A 403 -16.30 24.22 -6.42
N GLN A 404 -17.07 24.52 -5.37
CA GLN A 404 -18.14 25.52 -5.38
C GLN A 404 -17.71 26.85 -4.74
N TYR A 405 -16.49 26.97 -4.23
CA TYR A 405 -15.98 28.22 -3.69
C TYR A 405 -15.56 29.11 -4.83
N ILE A 406 -16.47 30.03 -5.24
CA ILE A 406 -16.15 31.18 -6.11
C ILE A 406 -15.74 32.30 -5.17
N PRO A 407 -14.47 32.75 -5.15
CA PRO A 407 -14.08 33.88 -4.31
C PRO A 407 -14.74 35.14 -4.85
N GLU A 408 -15.40 35.89 -3.98
CA GLU A 408 -15.87 37.22 -4.33
C GLU A 408 -14.68 38.10 -4.67
N LYS A 409 -14.64 38.61 -5.92
CA LYS A 409 -13.66 39.59 -6.35
C LYS A 409 -14.15 40.97 -5.91
N LYS A 410 -13.48 41.57 -4.95
CA LYS A 410 -13.52 43.03 -4.74
C LYS A 410 -12.15 43.61 -5.08
N ASP A 411 -12.12 44.54 -6.02
CA ASP A 411 -10.96 45.39 -6.37
C ASP A 411 -9.67 44.63 -6.79
N GLY A 412 -9.80 43.48 -7.50
CA GLY A 412 -8.66 42.76 -8.03
C GLY A 412 -7.87 41.95 -7.00
N ILE A 413 -8.25 41.95 -5.73
CA ILE A 413 -7.65 41.19 -4.65
C ILE A 413 -8.63 40.11 -4.19
N THR A 414 -8.20 38.89 -4.20
CA THR A 414 -8.96 37.75 -3.64
C THR A 414 -8.84 37.81 -2.12
N GLN A 415 -9.85 38.29 -1.42
CA GLN A 415 -9.93 38.17 0.03
C GLN A 415 -10.53 36.81 0.39
N ILE A 416 -9.79 36.04 1.18
CA ILE A 416 -10.33 34.85 1.86
C ILE A 416 -11.08 35.37 3.08
N ASN A 417 -12.39 35.13 3.15
CA ASN A 417 -13.16 35.45 4.34
C ASN A 417 -12.70 34.53 5.49
N THR A 418 -11.99 35.11 6.47
CA THR A 418 -11.42 34.44 7.62
C THR A 418 -12.32 34.44 8.84
N ASP A 419 -13.53 35.00 8.77
CA ASP A 419 -14.46 35.09 9.92
C ASP A 419 -14.97 33.74 10.45
N HIS A 420 -14.61 32.64 9.76
CA HIS A 420 -14.92 31.27 10.16
C HIS A 420 -13.69 30.47 10.58
N LEU A 421 -12.53 31.06 10.70
CA LEU A 421 -11.34 30.43 11.27
C LEU A 421 -11.48 30.42 12.80
N LEU A 422 -12.31 29.52 13.29
CA LEU A 422 -12.26 29.09 14.68
C LEU A 422 -10.97 28.30 14.88
N HIS A 423 -10.25 28.61 15.95
CA HIS A 423 -8.94 28.11 16.37
C HIS A 423 -8.50 26.79 15.76
N GLU A 424 -7.27 26.74 15.24
CA GLU A 424 -6.63 25.49 14.88
C GLU A 424 -6.59 24.56 16.12
N PHE A 425 -7.39 23.49 16.04
CA PHE A 425 -7.44 22.51 17.11
C PHE A 425 -6.16 21.65 17.00
N ASP A 426 -5.35 21.64 18.05
CA ASP A 426 -4.21 20.74 18.14
C ASP A 426 -4.68 19.37 18.59
N PHE A 427 -4.56 18.36 17.72
CA PHE A 427 -4.99 17.00 18.00
C PHE A 427 -4.03 16.23 18.90
N SER A 428 -2.88 16.80 19.29
CA SER A 428 -2.00 16.18 20.30
C SER A 428 -2.71 16.02 21.65
N ASP A 429 -3.63 16.94 21.96
CA ASP A 429 -4.33 17.02 23.24
C ASP A 429 -5.81 16.64 23.13
N ALA A 430 -6.20 15.93 22.07
CA ALA A 430 -7.59 15.58 21.79
C ALA A 430 -8.29 14.82 22.98
N ALA A 431 -7.52 14.11 23.79
CA ALA A 431 -8.04 13.41 24.97
C ALA A 431 -8.56 14.38 26.06
N ASP A 432 -8.04 15.60 26.12
CA ASP A 432 -8.41 16.60 27.13
C ASP A 432 -9.70 17.36 26.74
N HIS A 433 -10.09 17.27 25.46
CA HIS A 433 -11.27 17.95 24.90
C HIS A 433 -12.50 17.07 24.73
N VAL A 434 -12.53 15.91 25.40
CA VAL A 434 -13.69 15.00 25.35
C VAL A 434 -14.93 15.69 25.93
N GLY A 435 -15.98 15.76 25.13
CA GLY A 435 -17.24 16.44 25.48
C GLY A 435 -17.39 17.84 24.89
N GLU A 436 -16.34 18.41 24.31
CA GLU A 436 -16.35 19.70 23.66
C GLU A 436 -16.80 19.61 22.20
N GLU A 437 -17.41 20.68 21.72
CA GLU A 437 -17.80 20.83 20.31
C GLU A 437 -16.67 21.51 19.56
N ILE A 438 -16.16 20.84 18.52
CA ILE A 438 -15.08 21.34 17.67
C ILE A 438 -15.54 21.53 16.23
N SER A 439 -14.88 22.45 15.53
CA SER A 439 -15.04 22.64 14.09
C SER A 439 -13.68 22.51 13.43
N LEU A 440 -13.59 21.69 12.38
CA LEU A 440 -12.32 21.44 11.71
C LEU A 440 -12.48 21.36 10.19
N ARG A 441 -11.43 21.77 9.48
CA ARG A 441 -11.29 21.55 8.05
C ARG A 441 -10.41 20.32 7.80
N ALA A 442 -10.93 19.37 7.05
CA ALA A 442 -10.22 18.13 6.80
C ALA A 442 -10.46 17.62 5.37
N CYS A 443 -9.56 16.80 4.88
CA CYS A 443 -9.73 16.03 3.66
C CYS A 443 -10.40 14.70 4.00
N VAL A 444 -11.43 14.31 3.26
CA VAL A 444 -12.06 13.00 3.37
C VAL A 444 -11.07 11.94 2.90
N HIS A 445 -10.54 11.17 3.84
CA HIS A 445 -9.59 10.10 3.56
C HIS A 445 -10.30 8.81 3.17
N LYS A 446 -11.41 8.48 3.84
CA LYS A 446 -12.20 7.29 3.57
C LYS A 446 -13.64 7.46 4.04
N ILE A 447 -14.59 6.88 3.30
CA ILE A 447 -16.00 6.78 3.68
C ILE A 447 -16.35 5.31 3.85
N ARG A 448 -16.89 4.95 5.03
CA ARG A 448 -17.42 3.62 5.29
C ARG A 448 -18.91 3.72 5.56
N GLN A 449 -19.71 3.39 4.56
CA GLN A 449 -21.17 3.40 4.66
C GLN A 449 -21.67 2.13 5.36
N MET A 450 -22.54 2.32 6.34
CA MET A 450 -23.18 1.27 7.10
C MET A 450 -24.70 1.42 6.96
N SER A 451 -25.47 0.44 7.42
CA SER A 451 -26.94 0.55 7.43
C SER A 451 -27.37 1.58 8.47
N GLY A 452 -27.80 2.75 8.02
CA GLY A 452 -28.32 3.84 8.87
C GLY A 452 -27.29 4.89 9.33
N PHE A 453 -25.99 4.69 9.11
CA PHE A 453 -24.94 5.68 9.45
C PHE A 453 -23.69 5.49 8.59
N ALA A 454 -22.75 6.42 8.65
CA ALA A 454 -21.45 6.28 7.99
C ALA A 454 -20.30 6.74 8.90
N PHE A 455 -19.15 6.09 8.76
CA PHE A 455 -17.91 6.61 9.31
C PHE A 455 -17.17 7.40 8.23
N LEU A 456 -16.83 8.64 8.55
CA LEU A 456 -15.93 9.48 7.75
C LEU A 456 -14.56 9.48 8.42
N ILE A 457 -13.56 8.95 7.74
CA ILE A 457 -12.18 9.08 8.18
C ILE A 457 -11.65 10.36 7.53
N LEU A 458 -11.35 11.33 8.35
CA LEU A 458 -10.93 12.66 7.98
C LEU A 458 -9.43 12.82 8.23
N ARG A 459 -8.72 13.45 7.30
CA ARG A 459 -7.30 13.76 7.45
C ARG A 459 -7.10 15.26 7.55
N THR A 460 -6.48 15.71 8.64
CA THR A 460 -6.00 17.07 8.83
C THR A 460 -4.50 17.02 9.17
N GLY A 461 -3.69 17.61 8.30
CA GLY A 461 -2.23 17.51 8.43
C GLY A 461 -1.75 16.03 8.51
N ARG A 462 -1.11 15.67 9.62
CA ARG A 462 -0.60 14.31 9.93
C ARG A 462 -1.59 13.43 10.69
N TYR A 463 -2.72 13.97 11.12
CA TYR A 463 -3.70 13.26 11.95
C TYR A 463 -4.84 12.67 11.12
N LEU A 464 -5.31 11.50 11.55
CA LEU A 464 -6.52 10.84 11.03
C LEU A 464 -7.56 10.80 12.15
N ILE A 465 -8.76 11.27 11.84
CA ILE A 465 -9.87 11.38 12.79
C ILE A 465 -11.03 10.56 12.24
N GLN A 466 -11.67 9.79 13.09
CA GLN A 466 -12.89 9.09 12.74
C GLN A 466 -14.09 9.92 13.21
N SER A 467 -14.93 10.33 12.27
CA SER A 467 -16.21 11.01 12.53
C SER A 467 -17.36 10.05 12.23
N LEU A 468 -18.39 10.07 13.08
CA LEU A 468 -19.63 9.33 12.89
C LEU A 468 -20.68 10.26 12.28
N TYR A 469 -21.15 9.90 11.10
CA TYR A 469 -22.27 10.58 10.44
C TYR A 469 -23.54 9.76 10.60
N VAL A 470 -24.57 10.36 11.20
CA VAL A 470 -25.90 9.78 11.37
C VAL A 470 -26.90 10.69 10.63
N PRO A 471 -27.54 10.22 9.55
CA PRO A 471 -28.41 11.08 8.71
C PRO A 471 -29.51 11.80 9.47
N GLU A 472 -30.07 11.17 10.50
CA GLU A 472 -31.15 11.72 11.31
C GLU A 472 -30.69 12.84 12.27
N GLN A 473 -29.39 12.92 12.52
CA GLN A 473 -28.77 13.90 13.43
C GLN A 473 -28.00 14.99 12.71
N CYS A 474 -27.82 14.88 11.40
CA CYS A 474 -27.06 15.81 10.59
C CYS A 474 -27.96 16.56 9.62
N LYS A 475 -27.80 17.89 9.52
CA LYS A 475 -28.59 18.74 8.62
C LYS A 475 -28.27 18.51 7.15
N ASP A 476 -27.01 18.12 6.85
CA ASP A 476 -26.51 18.00 5.50
C ASP A 476 -26.27 16.54 5.12
N SER A 477 -26.61 16.19 3.88
CA SER A 477 -26.39 14.85 3.33
C SER A 477 -24.95 14.70 2.85
N ILE A 478 -24.37 13.54 3.08
CA ILE A 478 -23.05 13.14 2.51
C ILE A 478 -23.20 12.54 1.09
N THR A 479 -24.39 12.61 0.48
CA THR A 479 -24.63 12.11 -0.87
C THR A 479 -23.77 12.90 -1.86
N GLY A 480 -22.92 12.18 -2.63
CA GLY A 480 -21.98 12.79 -3.57
C GLY A 480 -20.62 13.17 -2.97
N LEU A 481 -20.44 13.01 -1.66
CA LEU A 481 -19.12 13.17 -1.03
C LEU A 481 -18.18 12.03 -1.48
N ARG A 482 -16.95 12.36 -1.84
CA ARG A 482 -15.93 11.41 -2.33
C ARG A 482 -14.64 11.53 -1.51
N GLU A 483 -13.87 10.46 -1.50
CA GLU A 483 -12.49 10.49 -0.98
C GLU A 483 -11.68 11.54 -1.73
N GLY A 484 -10.87 12.30 -1.00
CA GLY A 484 -10.13 13.45 -1.52
C GLY A 484 -10.87 14.79 -1.44
N ASN A 485 -12.18 14.84 -1.18
CA ASN A 485 -12.87 16.10 -0.97
C ASN A 485 -12.44 16.77 0.34
N PHE A 486 -12.35 18.11 0.34
CA PHE A 486 -12.17 18.89 1.55
C PHE A 486 -13.53 19.28 2.12
N VAL A 487 -13.69 19.12 3.42
CA VAL A 487 -14.93 19.39 4.14
C VAL A 487 -14.67 20.20 5.41
N TRP A 488 -15.66 20.99 5.81
CA TRP A 488 -15.76 21.51 7.15
C TRP A 488 -16.67 20.58 7.96
N VAL A 489 -16.18 20.14 9.09
CA VAL A 489 -16.93 19.25 10.00
C VAL A 489 -17.04 19.92 11.35
N ARG A 490 -18.25 19.98 11.87
CA ARG A 490 -18.52 20.39 13.24
C ARG A 490 -19.12 19.22 14.00
N GLY A 491 -18.60 18.93 15.16
CA GLY A 491 -19.05 17.80 15.94
C GLY A 491 -18.47 17.78 17.35
N LYS A 492 -19.00 16.88 18.17
CA LYS A 492 -18.58 16.72 19.55
C LYS A 492 -17.49 15.65 19.64
N VAL A 493 -16.43 15.94 20.37
CA VAL A 493 -15.36 14.96 20.64
C VAL A 493 -15.89 13.89 21.59
N THR A 494 -15.79 12.63 21.18
CA THR A 494 -16.16 11.46 21.99
C THR A 494 -14.94 10.56 22.19
N LYS A 495 -14.95 9.80 23.29
CA LYS A 495 -13.88 8.81 23.59
C LYS A 495 -13.84 7.68 22.58
#